data_ee1fa4ca3d7df23749d4257f2f8f6c96
#
_entry.id   ee1fa4ca3d7df23749d4257f2f8f6c96
#
_cell.length_a   1.000
_cell.length_b   1.000
_cell.length_c   1.000
_cell.angle_alpha   90.00
_cell.angle_beta   90.00
_cell.angle_gamma   90.00
#
_symmetry.space_group_name_H-M   'P 1'
#
loop_
_entity.id
_entity.type
_entity.pdbx_description
1 polymer ?
#
loop_
_entity_poly.entity_id
_entity_poly.type
_entity_poly.pdbx_seq_one_letter_code
_entity_poly.pdbx_strand_id
1 'polypeptide(L)'
;MLFRSDLKTTRADGIELLFARSMILNAARAAGIAALDTVYSDVNNEEGFLAEVELIRKLGFDGKSVINPRQIQPLHRALMPSEKDLKKAYAVMEAYEDAVRRGSGVVSLNGKMIDKPVVVRAQRLIALAETDSRIEEE
;
A
#
# COMPACT_ATOMS: atom_id res chain seq x y z
N MET A 1 9.09 -2.09 19.77
CA MET A 1 8.61 -2.90 20.90
C MET A 1 8.42 -2.12 22.21
N LEU A 2 9.26 -1.15 22.50
CA LEU A 2 9.11 -0.24 23.66
C LEU A 2 7.75 0.49 23.66
N PHE A 3 7.28 0.95 22.52
CA PHE A 3 6.06 1.74 22.38
C PHE A 3 4.79 1.06 22.96
N ARG A 4 4.60 -0.27 22.73
CA ARG A 4 3.48 -0.99 23.38
C ARG A 4 3.62 -1.05 24.90
N SER A 5 4.85 -1.22 25.39
CA SER A 5 5.13 -1.20 26.83
C SER A 5 4.80 0.16 27.45
N ASP A 6 5.12 1.24 26.76
CA ASP A 6 4.82 2.60 27.20
C ASP A 6 3.30 2.85 27.24
N LEU A 7 2.56 2.30 26.28
CA LEU A 7 1.10 2.30 26.27
C LEU A 7 0.46 1.33 27.28
N LYS A 8 1.28 0.53 28.00
CA LYS A 8 0.82 -0.50 28.95
C LYS A 8 -0.17 -1.50 28.33
N THR A 9 0.07 -1.86 27.06
CA THR A 9 -0.79 -2.77 26.30
C THR A 9 -0.01 -3.97 25.78
N THR A 10 -0.73 -5.01 25.41
CA THR A 10 -0.21 -6.22 24.79
C THR A 10 -0.65 -6.30 23.35
N ARG A 11 -0.06 -7.22 22.57
CA ARG A 11 -0.49 -7.48 21.22
C ARG A 11 -1.88 -8.09 21.23
N ALA A 12 -2.80 -7.42 20.49
CA ALA A 12 -4.12 -7.92 20.19
C ALA A 12 -4.26 -8.01 18.65
N ASP A 13 -5.32 -7.49 18.09
CA ASP A 13 -5.62 -7.41 16.65
C ASP A 13 -5.00 -6.18 15.95
N GLY A 14 -4.16 -5.44 16.63
CA GLY A 14 -3.49 -4.23 16.14
C GLY A 14 -4.24 -2.94 16.42
N ILE A 15 -5.43 -3.01 17.04
CA ILE A 15 -6.24 -1.83 17.40
C ILE A 15 -5.51 -0.92 18.40
N GLU A 16 -4.69 -1.50 19.26
CA GLU A 16 -3.90 -0.78 20.25
C GLU A 16 -2.89 0.20 19.63
N LEU A 17 -2.52 -0.03 18.37
CA LEU A 17 -1.59 0.84 17.62
C LEU A 17 -2.29 1.70 16.57
N LEU A 18 -3.59 1.57 16.38
CA LEU A 18 -4.31 2.20 15.27
C LEU A 18 -4.15 3.73 15.28
N PHE A 19 -4.30 4.35 16.45
CA PHE A 19 -4.13 5.80 16.58
C PHE A 19 -2.71 6.24 16.24
N ALA A 20 -1.69 5.56 16.78
CA ALA A 20 -0.29 5.88 16.53
C ALA A 20 0.07 5.68 15.04
N ARG A 21 -0.37 4.59 14.43
CA ARG A 21 -0.20 4.32 12.99
C ARG A 21 -0.82 5.45 12.15
N SER A 22 -2.03 5.86 12.48
CA SER A 22 -2.73 6.93 11.76
C SER A 22 -2.02 8.28 11.90
N MET A 23 -1.50 8.61 13.06
CA MET A 23 -0.73 9.84 13.31
C MET A 23 0.58 9.85 12.51
N ILE A 24 1.34 8.76 12.52
CA ILE A 24 2.59 8.62 11.75
C ILE A 24 2.29 8.75 10.26
N LEU A 25 1.26 8.08 9.77
CA LEU A 25 0.88 8.11 8.37
C LEU A 25 0.49 9.52 7.92
N ASN A 26 -0.34 10.23 8.70
CA ASN A 26 -0.73 11.60 8.40
C ASN A 26 0.48 12.54 8.36
N ALA A 27 1.40 12.41 9.33
CA ALA A 27 2.62 13.20 9.37
C ALA A 27 3.53 12.91 8.15
N ALA A 28 3.70 11.64 7.79
CA ALA A 28 4.48 11.24 6.63
C ALA A 28 3.89 11.79 5.32
N ARG A 29 2.56 11.74 5.17
CA ARG A 29 1.87 12.31 3.99
C ARG A 29 2.00 13.82 3.93
N ALA A 30 1.90 14.51 5.05
CA ALA A 30 2.13 15.97 5.12
C ALA A 30 3.57 16.36 4.77
N ALA A 31 4.54 15.53 5.17
CA ALA A 31 5.94 15.72 4.85
C ALA A 31 6.36 15.21 3.46
N GLY A 32 5.49 14.51 2.73
CA GLY A 32 5.80 13.95 1.41
C GLY A 32 6.81 12.79 1.44
N ILE A 33 6.89 12.05 2.56
CA ILE A 33 7.81 10.93 2.74
C ILE A 33 7.07 9.58 2.84
N ALA A 34 7.80 8.48 2.60
CA ALA A 34 7.28 7.14 2.78
C ALA A 34 7.06 6.81 4.25
N ALA A 35 5.98 6.05 4.52
CA ALA A 35 5.66 5.52 5.84
C ALA A 35 5.79 3.99 5.84
N LEU A 36 6.73 3.48 6.65
CA LEU A 36 6.91 2.04 6.87
C LEU A 36 6.38 1.67 8.24
N ASP A 37 5.56 0.61 8.30
CA ASP A 37 5.03 0.09 9.57
C ASP A 37 6.10 -0.70 10.33
N THR A 38 5.86 -0.91 11.61
CA THR A 38 6.75 -1.65 12.51
C THR A 38 6.76 -3.15 12.23
N VAL A 39 7.72 -3.85 12.83
CA VAL A 39 7.91 -5.30 12.69
C VAL A 39 6.78 -6.12 13.33
N TYR A 40 6.55 -7.31 12.78
CA TYR A 40 5.75 -8.36 13.40
C TYR A 40 6.68 -9.38 14.05
N SER A 41 6.67 -9.44 15.39
CA SER A 41 7.69 -10.17 16.16
C SER A 41 7.47 -11.68 16.25
N ASP A 42 6.24 -12.17 16.08
CA ASP A 42 5.96 -13.61 16.09
C ASP A 42 6.19 -14.21 14.72
N VAL A 43 7.42 -14.65 14.48
CA VAL A 43 7.86 -15.18 13.17
C VAL A 43 7.24 -16.54 12.81
N ASN A 44 6.59 -17.20 13.77
CA ASN A 44 5.93 -18.49 13.55
C ASN A 44 4.42 -18.34 13.25
N ASN A 45 3.87 -17.15 13.38
CA ASN A 45 2.47 -16.84 13.11
C ASN A 45 2.34 -16.06 11.79
N GLU A 46 2.39 -16.78 10.66
CA GLU A 46 2.25 -16.17 9.34
C GLU A 46 0.85 -15.57 9.10
N GLU A 47 -0.19 -16.21 9.60
CA GLU A 47 -1.57 -15.72 9.46
C GLU A 47 -1.72 -14.34 10.13
N GLY A 48 -1.27 -14.21 11.37
CA GLY A 48 -1.28 -12.94 12.09
C GLY A 48 -0.40 -11.87 11.43
N PHE A 49 0.72 -12.27 10.84
CA PHE A 49 1.57 -11.37 10.05
C PHE A 49 0.83 -10.84 8.82
N LEU A 50 0.20 -11.71 8.03
CA LEU A 50 -0.56 -11.32 6.84
C LEU A 50 -1.79 -10.47 7.17
N ALA A 51 -2.48 -10.76 8.28
CA ALA A 51 -3.58 -9.93 8.76
C ALA A 51 -3.11 -8.50 9.10
N GLU A 52 -1.94 -8.36 9.74
CA GLU A 52 -1.35 -7.05 10.03
C GLU A 52 -0.88 -6.35 8.74
N VAL A 53 -0.33 -7.08 7.75
CA VAL A 53 0.02 -6.51 6.43
C VAL A 53 -1.22 -5.97 5.71
N GLU A 54 -2.32 -6.70 5.72
CA GLU A 54 -3.57 -6.24 5.11
C GLU A 54 -4.14 -5.00 5.82
N LEU A 55 -4.04 -4.94 7.14
CA LEU A 55 -4.43 -3.76 7.92
C LEU A 55 -3.62 -2.53 7.50
N ILE A 56 -2.29 -2.63 7.47
CA ILE A 56 -1.44 -1.48 7.13
C ILE A 56 -1.59 -1.06 5.67
N ARG A 57 -1.85 -2.01 4.76
CA ARG A 57 -2.17 -1.74 3.37
C ARG A 57 -3.46 -0.92 3.25
N LYS A 58 -4.52 -1.28 4.00
CA LYS A 58 -5.78 -0.52 4.05
C LYS A 58 -5.61 0.87 4.65
N LEU A 59 -4.74 1.02 5.65
CA LEU A 59 -4.41 2.32 6.22
C LEU A 59 -3.63 3.20 5.24
N GLY A 60 -2.88 2.61 4.31
CA GLY A 60 -2.13 3.32 3.28
C GLY A 60 -0.64 3.45 3.56
N PHE A 61 -0.04 2.57 4.35
CA PHE A 61 1.41 2.49 4.49
C PHE A 61 2.07 2.06 3.18
N ASP A 62 3.32 2.47 2.99
CA ASP A 62 4.11 2.14 1.79
C ASP A 62 4.83 0.80 1.91
N GLY A 63 4.98 0.29 3.13
CA GLY A 63 5.65 -0.97 3.40
C GLY A 63 5.65 -1.31 4.88
N LYS A 64 6.39 -2.37 5.22
CA LYS A 64 6.52 -2.90 6.58
C LYS A 64 7.93 -3.41 6.81
N SER A 65 8.49 -3.09 7.98
CA SER A 65 9.76 -3.68 8.43
C SER A 65 9.59 -5.16 8.77
N VAL A 66 10.56 -5.98 8.41
CA VAL A 66 10.60 -7.41 8.73
C VAL A 66 11.85 -7.74 9.56
N ILE A 67 11.76 -8.78 10.39
CA ILE A 67 12.86 -9.26 11.24
C ILE A 67 13.29 -10.68 10.89
N ASN A 68 12.63 -11.33 9.93
CA ASN A 68 12.96 -12.68 9.52
C ASN A 68 12.83 -12.80 8.00
N PRO A 69 13.80 -13.43 7.30
CA PRO A 69 13.73 -13.63 5.86
C PRO A 69 12.46 -14.35 5.38
N ARG A 70 11.87 -15.23 6.20
CA ARG A 70 10.61 -15.91 5.86
C ARG A 70 9.44 -14.96 5.67
N GLN A 71 9.51 -13.74 6.22
CA GLN A 71 8.46 -12.72 6.09
C GLN A 71 8.55 -11.94 4.77
N ILE A 72 9.67 -12.01 4.03
CA ILE A 72 9.91 -11.20 2.84
C ILE A 72 8.92 -11.57 1.72
N GLN A 73 8.89 -12.84 1.32
CA GLN A 73 8.03 -13.30 0.22
C GLN A 73 6.52 -13.15 0.51
N PRO A 74 6.02 -13.51 1.72
CA PRO A 74 4.63 -13.23 2.09
C PRO A 74 4.29 -11.73 2.07
N LEU A 75 5.21 -10.87 2.53
CA LEU A 75 5.03 -9.42 2.51
C LEU A 75 4.90 -8.89 1.08
N HIS A 76 5.84 -9.27 0.20
CA HIS A 76 5.83 -8.84 -1.20
C HIS A 76 4.49 -9.22 -1.86
N ARG A 77 4.11 -10.50 -1.79
CA ARG A 77 2.84 -10.97 -2.35
C ARG A 77 1.61 -10.22 -1.82
N ALA A 78 1.59 -9.92 -0.53
CA ALA A 78 0.45 -9.25 0.10
C ALA A 78 0.37 -7.74 -0.24
N LEU A 79 1.50 -7.11 -0.57
CA LEU A 79 1.56 -5.69 -0.98
C LEU A 79 1.35 -5.50 -2.48
N MET A 80 1.56 -6.54 -3.30
CA MET A 80 1.37 -6.44 -4.75
C MET A 80 -0.10 -6.14 -5.11
N PRO A 81 -0.31 -5.32 -6.14
CA PRO A 81 -1.63 -5.08 -6.68
C PRO A 81 -2.25 -6.36 -7.24
N SER A 82 -3.54 -6.57 -7.01
CA SER A 82 -4.24 -7.67 -7.67
C SER A 82 -4.32 -7.45 -9.19
N GLU A 83 -4.43 -8.53 -9.98
CA GLU A 83 -4.67 -8.41 -11.43
C GLU A 83 -5.89 -7.52 -11.75
N LYS A 84 -6.92 -7.59 -10.93
CA LYS A 84 -8.11 -6.76 -11.07
C LYS A 84 -7.80 -5.28 -10.89
N ASP A 85 -6.94 -4.94 -9.91
CA ASP A 85 -6.56 -3.56 -9.65
C ASP A 85 -5.64 -3.05 -10.75
N LEU A 86 -4.73 -3.88 -11.26
CA LEU A 86 -3.87 -3.55 -12.40
C LEU A 86 -4.68 -3.32 -13.67
N LYS A 87 -5.63 -4.20 -14.01
CA LYS A 87 -6.52 -4.00 -15.16
C LYS A 87 -7.29 -2.67 -15.07
N LYS A 88 -7.76 -2.31 -13.88
CA LYS A 88 -8.41 -1.01 -13.66
C LYS A 88 -7.43 0.15 -13.81
N ALA A 89 -6.22 0.01 -13.28
CA ALA A 89 -5.20 1.05 -13.37
C ALA A 89 -4.82 1.33 -14.82
N TYR A 90 -4.59 0.31 -15.63
CA TYR A 90 -4.33 0.46 -17.07
C TYR A 90 -5.51 1.11 -17.81
N ALA A 91 -6.75 0.68 -17.52
CA ALA A 91 -7.93 1.30 -18.15
C ALA A 91 -8.09 2.80 -17.79
N VAL A 92 -7.73 3.18 -16.56
CA VAL A 92 -7.70 4.59 -16.13
C VAL A 92 -6.65 5.36 -16.91
N MET A 93 -5.44 4.80 -17.06
CA MET A 93 -4.35 5.46 -17.80
C MET A 93 -4.70 5.62 -19.28
N GLU A 94 -5.23 4.60 -19.93
CA GLU A 94 -5.68 4.65 -21.32
C GLU A 94 -6.73 5.73 -21.54
N ALA A 95 -7.76 5.78 -20.69
CA ALA A 95 -8.80 6.81 -20.77
C ALA A 95 -8.25 8.22 -20.55
N TYR A 96 -7.27 8.37 -19.65
CA TYR A 96 -6.60 9.65 -19.38
C TYR A 96 -5.78 10.11 -20.58
N GLU A 97 -4.95 9.24 -21.15
CA GLU A 97 -4.12 9.53 -22.32
C GLU A 97 -4.97 9.87 -23.55
N ASP A 98 -6.07 9.15 -23.74
CA ASP A 98 -7.04 9.45 -24.79
C ASP A 98 -7.66 10.83 -24.65
N ALA A 99 -8.03 11.25 -23.44
CA ALA A 99 -8.58 12.57 -23.19
C ALA A 99 -7.52 13.66 -23.45
N VAL A 100 -6.29 13.46 -23.01
CA VAL A 100 -5.17 14.37 -23.29
C VAL A 100 -4.94 14.53 -24.78
N ARG A 101 -4.90 13.43 -25.55
CA ARG A 101 -4.76 13.47 -27.01
C ARG A 101 -5.88 14.25 -27.71
N ARG A 102 -7.10 14.17 -27.18
CA ARG A 102 -8.28 14.89 -27.72
C ARG A 102 -8.41 16.32 -27.22
N GLY A 103 -7.52 16.78 -26.34
CA GLY A 103 -7.62 18.11 -25.70
C GLY A 103 -8.85 18.26 -24.79
N SER A 104 -9.39 17.13 -24.30
CA SER A 104 -10.56 17.15 -23.40
C SER A 104 -10.14 17.47 -21.98
N GLY A 105 -10.77 18.46 -21.36
CA GLY A 105 -10.59 18.77 -19.94
C GLY A 105 -11.32 17.80 -18.98
N VAL A 106 -12.12 16.86 -19.52
CA VAL A 106 -12.89 15.90 -18.75
C VAL A 106 -12.54 14.49 -19.18
N VAL A 107 -12.20 13.66 -18.20
CA VAL A 107 -11.93 12.24 -18.37
C VAL A 107 -12.99 11.44 -17.64
N SER A 108 -13.60 10.45 -18.30
CA SER A 108 -14.54 9.54 -17.67
C SER A 108 -14.29 8.10 -18.08
N LEU A 109 -14.46 7.18 -17.16
CA LEU A 109 -14.40 5.73 -17.39
C LEU A 109 -15.62 5.07 -16.75
N ASN A 110 -16.40 4.30 -17.53
CA ASN A 110 -17.63 3.64 -17.06
C ASN A 110 -18.60 4.58 -16.31
N GLY A 111 -18.76 5.82 -16.82
CA GLY A 111 -19.66 6.83 -16.25
C GLY A 111 -19.15 7.50 -14.97
N LYS A 112 -17.92 7.23 -14.54
CA LYS A 112 -17.27 7.89 -13.40
C LYS A 112 -16.22 8.86 -13.88
N MET A 113 -16.22 10.05 -13.30
CA MET A 113 -15.18 11.04 -13.56
C MET A 113 -13.83 10.54 -13.04
N ILE A 114 -12.79 10.69 -13.85
CA ILE A 114 -11.40 10.42 -13.47
C ILE A 114 -10.74 11.78 -13.21
N ASP A 115 -10.40 12.02 -11.98
CA ASP A 115 -9.66 13.17 -11.52
C ASP A 115 -8.16 12.86 -11.34
N LYS A 116 -7.35 13.88 -11.09
CA LYS A 116 -5.90 13.74 -10.91
C LYS A 116 -5.50 12.73 -9.83
N PRO A 117 -6.15 12.67 -8.65
CA PRO A 117 -5.88 11.64 -7.62
C PRO A 117 -6.08 10.21 -8.12
N VAL A 118 -7.09 9.95 -8.94
CA VAL A 118 -7.33 8.62 -9.52
C VAL A 118 -6.20 8.23 -10.48
N VAL A 119 -5.74 9.17 -11.31
CA VAL A 119 -4.61 8.96 -12.24
C VAL A 119 -3.32 8.67 -11.47
N VAL A 120 -2.98 9.48 -10.46
CA VAL A 120 -1.79 9.27 -9.62
C VAL A 120 -1.81 7.91 -8.93
N ARG A 121 -2.98 7.50 -8.43
CA ARG A 121 -3.14 6.16 -7.84
C ARG A 121 -2.92 5.03 -8.85
N ALA A 122 -3.44 5.18 -10.06
CA ALA A 122 -3.24 4.20 -11.14
C ALA A 122 -1.76 4.08 -11.53
N GLN A 123 -1.08 5.20 -11.72
CA GLN A 123 0.37 5.24 -11.99
C GLN A 123 1.18 4.54 -10.90
N ARG A 124 0.85 4.79 -9.63
CA ARG A 124 1.53 4.14 -8.51
C ARG A 124 1.36 2.62 -8.50
N LEU A 125 0.16 2.11 -8.78
CA LEU A 125 -0.11 0.67 -8.85
C LEU A 125 0.68 0.00 -9.98
N ILE A 126 0.74 0.63 -11.14
CA ILE A 126 1.50 0.12 -12.29
C ILE A 126 3.00 0.10 -11.97
N ALA A 127 3.54 1.20 -11.46
CA ALA A 127 4.96 1.28 -11.10
C ALA A 127 5.36 0.23 -10.05
N LEU A 128 4.47 -0.08 -9.09
CA LEU A 128 4.72 -1.11 -8.08
C LEU A 128 4.82 -2.50 -8.71
N ALA A 129 3.93 -2.84 -9.65
CA ALA A 129 3.96 -4.11 -10.36
C ALA A 129 5.20 -4.27 -11.26
N GLU A 130 5.63 -3.19 -11.93
CA GLU A 130 6.83 -3.18 -12.76
C GLU A 130 8.12 -3.36 -11.94
N THR A 131 8.14 -2.90 -10.70
CA THR A 131 9.29 -3.07 -9.81
C THR A 131 9.46 -4.52 -9.38
N ASP A 132 8.35 -5.22 -9.13
CA ASP A 132 8.36 -6.62 -8.71
C ASP A 132 8.89 -7.54 -9.82
N SER A 133 8.46 -7.33 -11.06
CA SER A 133 8.93 -8.11 -12.22
C SER A 133 10.45 -8.01 -12.44
N ARG A 134 11.07 -6.88 -12.08
CA ARG A 134 12.54 -6.71 -12.19
C ARG A 134 13.31 -7.48 -11.11
N ILE A 135 12.71 -7.66 -9.93
CA ILE A 135 13.33 -8.39 -8.82
C ILE A 135 13.32 -9.91 -9.08
N GLU A 136 12.34 -10.40 -9.84
CA GLU A 136 12.25 -11.83 -10.21
C GLU A 136 13.22 -12.22 -11.35
N GLU A 137 13.74 -11.25 -12.09
CA GLU A 137 14.68 -11.46 -13.20
C GLU A 137 16.17 -11.40 -12.78
N GLU A 138 16.49 -10.97 -11.55
CA GLU A 138 17.84 -10.93 -10.96
C GLU A 138 18.11 -12.19 -10.08
#